data_eb2ff3e19d6bc9cb854382c95f71ec2c
#
_entry.id   eb2ff3e19d6bc9cb854382c95f71ec2c
#
_cell.length_a   1.000
_cell.length_b   1.000
_cell.length_c   1.000
_cell.angle_alpha   90.00
_cell.angle_beta   90.00
_cell.angle_gamma   90.00
#
_symmetry.space_group_name_H-M   'P 1'
#
loop_
_entity.id
_entity.type
_entity.pdbx_description
1 polymer ?
#
loop_
_entity_poly.entity_id
_entity_poly.type
_entity_poly.pdbx_seq_one_letter_code
_entity_poly.pdbx_strand_id
1 'polypeptide(L)'
;LALLALPLASPAFAQPATDPAFDAAFANFTRARQGDAAQLDAAVTTFQATPGNPAMKPVYAAYLGSAYTLRGKAAWMPWNKMKYTDKGLDAIDQALAELRPEHDRLLVQGVPASLATRLVAAATFVAVPDGLFHRRAAGKSLLAEMRRSPLLAAAPAGFRAELDAVEARLKEAEK
;
A
#
# COMPACT_ATOMS: atom_id res chain seq x y z
N LEU A 1 -12.66 29.33 46.26
CA LEU A 1 -11.65 28.52 45.60
C LEU A 1 -12.37 27.63 44.59
N ALA A 2 -12.34 27.99 43.30
CA ALA A 2 -12.94 27.20 42.22
C ALA A 2 -11.86 26.27 41.63
N LEU A 3 -12.02 24.95 41.78
CA LEU A 3 -11.18 23.97 41.11
C LEU A 3 -11.63 23.93 39.61
N LEU A 4 -10.78 24.40 38.71
CA LEU A 4 -10.90 24.12 37.29
C LEU A 4 -10.46 22.64 37.04
N ALA A 5 -11.43 21.78 36.75
CA ALA A 5 -11.13 20.44 36.24
C ALA A 5 -10.72 20.55 34.77
N LEU A 6 -9.43 20.30 34.45
CA LEU A 6 -8.96 20.09 33.09
C LEU A 6 -9.54 18.76 32.56
N PRO A 7 -10.12 18.71 31.35
CA PRO A 7 -10.50 17.46 30.73
C PRO A 7 -9.22 16.68 30.38
N LEU A 8 -9.07 15.49 30.97
CA LEU A 8 -8.06 14.51 30.54
C LEU A 8 -8.45 14.07 29.13
N ALA A 9 -7.66 14.51 28.13
CA ALA A 9 -7.77 14.01 26.79
C ALA A 9 -7.46 12.51 26.79
N SER A 10 -8.51 11.68 26.61
CA SER A 10 -8.33 10.25 26.42
C SER A 10 -7.46 10.01 25.19
N PRO A 11 -6.48 9.08 25.25
CA PRO A 11 -5.72 8.69 24.08
C PRO A 11 -6.69 8.17 23.03
N ALA A 12 -6.66 8.78 21.83
CA ALA A 12 -7.43 8.29 20.70
C ALA A 12 -6.88 6.92 20.29
N PHE A 13 -7.55 5.85 20.70
CA PHE A 13 -7.21 4.49 20.28
C PHE A 13 -7.35 4.38 18.76
N ALA A 14 -6.37 3.74 18.13
CA ALA A 14 -6.43 3.38 16.72
C ALA A 14 -7.67 2.50 16.47
N GLN A 15 -8.49 2.89 15.51
CA GLN A 15 -9.72 2.15 15.17
C GLN A 15 -9.42 1.13 14.09
N PRO A 16 -9.76 -0.16 14.29
CA PRO A 16 -9.65 -1.15 13.23
C PRO A 16 -10.69 -0.83 12.15
N ALA A 17 -10.23 -0.73 10.90
CA ALA A 17 -11.11 -0.75 9.75
C ALA A 17 -11.43 -2.21 9.44
N THR A 18 -12.59 -2.70 9.88
CA THR A 18 -13.11 -3.97 9.39
C THR A 18 -13.74 -3.73 8.02
N ASP A 19 -13.06 -4.18 6.99
CA ASP A 19 -13.55 -4.15 5.61
C ASP A 19 -13.38 -5.55 5.00
N PRO A 20 -14.40 -6.42 5.15
CA PRO A 20 -14.34 -7.78 4.63
C PRO A 20 -14.10 -7.86 3.12
N ALA A 21 -14.54 -6.85 2.35
CA ALA A 21 -14.28 -6.79 0.91
C ALA A 21 -12.79 -6.54 0.64
N PHE A 22 -12.18 -5.61 1.40
CA PHE A 22 -10.74 -5.39 1.34
C PHE A 22 -9.96 -6.65 1.71
N ASP A 23 -10.31 -7.32 2.82
CA ASP A 23 -9.62 -8.52 3.28
C ASP A 23 -9.65 -9.65 2.25
N ALA A 24 -10.81 -9.87 1.61
CA ALA A 24 -10.94 -10.84 0.52
C ALA A 24 -10.10 -10.46 -0.70
N ALA A 25 -10.13 -9.17 -1.10
CA ALA A 25 -9.34 -8.68 -2.22
C ALA A 25 -7.83 -8.75 -1.94
N PHE A 26 -7.40 -8.43 -0.72
CA PHE A 26 -6.02 -8.55 -0.29
C PHE A 26 -5.52 -10.00 -0.34
N ALA A 27 -6.35 -10.96 0.10
CA ALA A 27 -6.02 -12.38 0.00
C ALA A 27 -5.86 -12.83 -1.46
N ASN A 28 -6.74 -12.39 -2.36
CA ASN A 28 -6.65 -12.66 -3.80
C ASN A 28 -5.41 -12.00 -4.42
N PHE A 29 -5.13 -10.74 -4.08
CA PHE A 29 -3.94 -10.02 -4.51
C PHE A 29 -2.65 -10.71 -4.07
N THR A 30 -2.60 -11.19 -2.82
CA THR A 30 -1.44 -11.90 -2.29
C THR A 30 -1.18 -13.20 -3.06
N ARG A 31 -2.22 -13.97 -3.37
CA ARG A 31 -2.11 -15.18 -4.22
C ARG A 31 -1.67 -14.85 -5.64
N ALA A 32 -2.20 -13.77 -6.22
CA ALA A 32 -1.79 -13.31 -7.54
C ALA A 32 -0.29 -12.93 -7.59
N ARG A 33 0.23 -12.29 -6.55
CA ARG A 33 1.68 -12.00 -6.41
C ARG A 33 2.54 -13.27 -6.32
N GLN A 34 1.98 -14.35 -5.80
CA GLN A 34 2.65 -15.66 -5.68
C GLN A 34 2.55 -16.51 -6.96
N GLY A 35 1.89 -16.00 -8.01
CA GLY A 35 1.80 -16.65 -9.31
C GLY A 35 0.41 -17.16 -9.70
N ASP A 36 -0.59 -17.10 -8.80
CA ASP A 36 -1.98 -17.45 -9.13
C ASP A 36 -2.67 -16.30 -9.86
N ALA A 37 -2.41 -16.19 -11.16
CA ALA A 37 -2.93 -15.12 -12.01
C ALA A 37 -4.47 -15.07 -12.07
N ALA A 38 -5.16 -16.19 -11.79
CA ALA A 38 -6.63 -16.24 -11.82
C ALA A 38 -7.25 -15.35 -10.72
N GLN A 39 -6.54 -15.10 -9.63
CA GLN A 39 -7.02 -14.25 -8.53
C GLN A 39 -6.88 -12.75 -8.81
N LEU A 40 -6.11 -12.36 -9.83
CA LEU A 40 -5.82 -10.96 -10.11
C LEU A 40 -7.06 -10.17 -10.52
N ASP A 41 -7.91 -10.75 -11.36
CA ASP A 41 -9.11 -10.07 -11.84
C ASP A 41 -10.14 -9.83 -10.72
N ALA A 42 -10.29 -10.78 -9.81
CA ALA A 42 -11.14 -10.62 -8.63
C ALA A 42 -10.62 -9.50 -7.71
N ALA A 43 -9.31 -9.46 -7.47
CA ALA A 43 -8.68 -8.40 -6.69
C ALA A 43 -8.89 -7.01 -7.33
N VAL A 44 -8.63 -6.90 -8.64
CA VAL A 44 -8.82 -5.65 -9.39
C VAL A 44 -10.28 -5.18 -9.30
N THR A 45 -11.25 -6.07 -9.51
CA THR A 45 -12.67 -5.73 -9.46
C THR A 45 -13.06 -5.14 -8.09
N THR A 46 -12.60 -5.76 -7.01
CA THR A 46 -12.90 -5.26 -5.66
C THR A 46 -12.21 -3.94 -5.37
N PHE A 47 -10.91 -3.80 -5.70
CA PHE A 47 -10.19 -2.55 -5.46
C PHE A 47 -10.66 -1.38 -6.35
N GLN A 48 -11.37 -1.64 -7.45
CA GLN A 48 -12.03 -0.62 -8.26
C GLN A 48 -13.32 -0.09 -7.62
N ALA A 49 -13.92 -0.85 -6.72
CA ALA A 49 -15.13 -0.43 -6.05
C ALA A 49 -14.84 0.73 -5.07
N THR A 50 -15.86 1.55 -4.83
CA THR A 50 -15.78 2.56 -3.77
C THR A 50 -15.82 1.86 -2.41
N PRO A 51 -14.83 2.08 -1.53
CA PRO A 51 -14.86 1.47 -0.20
C PRO A 51 -16.02 2.04 0.63
N GLY A 52 -16.59 1.19 1.49
CA GLY A 52 -17.65 1.60 2.42
C GLY A 52 -17.18 2.66 3.42
N ASN A 53 -15.91 2.61 3.81
CA ASN A 53 -15.25 3.65 4.59
C ASN A 53 -14.43 4.56 3.66
N PRO A 54 -14.78 5.85 3.46
CA PRO A 54 -14.03 6.76 2.59
C PRO A 54 -12.55 6.91 2.94
N ALA A 55 -12.17 6.74 4.21
CA ALA A 55 -10.78 6.77 4.65
C ALA A 55 -9.96 5.58 4.13
N MET A 56 -10.59 4.54 3.61
CA MET A 56 -9.91 3.43 2.93
C MET A 56 -9.55 3.73 1.46
N LYS A 57 -10.02 4.83 0.89
CA LYS A 57 -9.82 5.16 -0.52
C LYS A 57 -8.36 5.13 -0.96
N PRO A 58 -7.38 5.74 -0.24
CA PRO A 58 -5.98 5.67 -0.64
C PRO A 58 -5.42 4.24 -0.59
N VAL A 59 -5.87 3.43 0.39
CA VAL A 59 -5.45 2.02 0.49
C VAL A 59 -5.94 1.24 -0.73
N TYR A 60 -7.23 1.34 -1.07
CA TYR A 60 -7.81 0.70 -2.26
C TYR A 60 -7.07 1.12 -3.53
N ALA A 61 -6.82 2.43 -3.71
CA ALA A 61 -6.14 2.95 -4.89
C ALA A 61 -4.70 2.42 -5.02
N ALA A 62 -3.95 2.32 -3.92
CA ALA A 62 -2.59 1.80 -3.93
C ALA A 62 -2.54 0.30 -4.28
N TYR A 63 -3.44 -0.51 -3.70
CA TYR A 63 -3.53 -1.94 -4.04
C TYR A 63 -4.05 -2.16 -5.45
N LEU A 64 -5.02 -1.35 -5.92
CA LEU A 64 -5.46 -1.35 -7.31
C LEU A 64 -4.29 -1.05 -8.26
N GLY A 65 -3.50 -0.03 -7.95
CA GLY A 65 -2.34 0.35 -8.73
C GLY A 65 -1.32 -0.78 -8.82
N SER A 66 -1.00 -1.41 -7.69
CA SER A 66 -0.12 -2.58 -7.67
C SER A 66 -0.70 -3.76 -8.47
N ALA A 67 -2.00 -4.02 -8.37
CA ALA A 67 -2.66 -5.07 -9.16
C ALA A 67 -2.61 -4.78 -10.67
N TYR A 68 -2.74 -3.52 -11.09
CA TYR A 68 -2.56 -3.15 -12.50
C TYR A 68 -1.12 -3.37 -12.98
N THR A 69 -0.10 -3.07 -12.16
CA THR A 69 1.30 -3.36 -12.57
C THR A 69 1.54 -4.87 -12.70
N LEU A 70 0.93 -5.71 -11.85
CA LEU A 70 0.95 -7.17 -12.03
C LEU A 70 0.26 -7.60 -13.32
N ARG A 71 -0.89 -6.98 -13.66
CA ARG A 71 -1.56 -7.22 -14.96
C ARG A 71 -0.68 -6.80 -16.13
N GLY A 72 0.02 -5.68 -16.01
CA GLY A 72 1.03 -5.25 -16.99
C GLY A 72 2.14 -6.28 -17.15
N LYS A 73 2.69 -6.78 -16.04
CA LYS A 73 3.72 -7.84 -16.05
C LYS A 73 3.25 -9.11 -16.76
N ALA A 74 1.98 -9.52 -16.54
CA ALA A 74 1.39 -10.71 -17.14
C ALA A 74 0.93 -10.51 -18.59
N ALA A 75 0.79 -9.29 -19.07
CA ALA A 75 0.30 -9.00 -20.41
C ALA A 75 1.26 -9.53 -21.47
N TRP A 76 0.70 -10.11 -22.54
CA TRP A 76 1.48 -10.59 -23.70
C TRP A 76 1.99 -9.44 -24.57
N MET A 77 1.13 -8.48 -24.91
CA MET A 77 1.43 -7.40 -25.84
C MET A 77 2.19 -6.25 -25.16
N PRO A 78 3.30 -5.76 -25.75
CA PRO A 78 4.11 -4.68 -25.16
C PRO A 78 3.32 -3.42 -24.80
N TRP A 79 2.39 -2.98 -25.66
CA TRP A 79 1.55 -1.81 -25.40
C TRP A 79 0.60 -2.01 -24.21
N ASN A 80 0.11 -3.25 -23.98
CA ASN A 80 -0.69 -3.56 -22.82
C ASN A 80 0.17 -3.58 -21.54
N LYS A 81 1.43 -4.04 -21.65
CA LYS A 81 2.39 -3.96 -20.53
C LYS A 81 2.54 -2.51 -20.07
N MET A 82 2.85 -1.61 -21.01
CA MET A 82 3.01 -0.18 -20.71
C MET A 82 1.71 0.40 -20.16
N LYS A 83 0.59 0.26 -20.87
CA LYS A 83 -0.71 0.80 -20.49
C LYS A 83 -1.14 0.43 -19.06
N TYR A 84 -1.03 -0.86 -18.70
CA TYR A 84 -1.43 -1.30 -17.37
C TYR A 84 -0.43 -0.87 -16.30
N THR A 85 0.86 -0.83 -16.61
CA THR A 85 1.87 -0.37 -15.65
C THR A 85 1.71 1.12 -15.40
N ASP A 86 1.58 1.96 -16.42
CA ASP A 86 1.34 3.40 -16.26
C ASP A 86 0.07 3.67 -15.44
N LYS A 87 -1.05 3.03 -15.80
CA LYS A 87 -2.30 3.15 -15.05
C LYS A 87 -2.12 2.76 -13.58
N GLY A 88 -1.31 1.74 -13.31
CA GLY A 88 -1.02 1.29 -11.96
C GLY A 88 -0.19 2.31 -11.18
N LEU A 89 0.84 2.86 -11.81
CA LEU A 89 1.71 3.87 -11.19
C LEU A 89 0.96 5.17 -10.90
N ASP A 90 0.11 5.63 -11.82
CA ASP A 90 -0.74 6.81 -11.61
C ASP A 90 -1.68 6.63 -10.41
N ALA A 91 -2.30 5.45 -10.28
CA ALA A 91 -3.17 5.16 -9.13
C ALA A 91 -2.40 5.15 -7.80
N ILE A 92 -1.16 4.67 -7.80
CA ILE A 92 -0.30 4.70 -6.61
C ILE A 92 0.10 6.14 -6.26
N ASP A 93 0.49 6.94 -7.25
CA ASP A 93 0.86 8.34 -7.03
C ASP A 93 -0.32 9.12 -6.43
N GLN A 94 -1.53 8.92 -6.96
CA GLN A 94 -2.75 9.50 -6.41
C GLN A 94 -2.99 9.03 -4.96
N ALA A 95 -2.85 7.74 -4.69
CA ALA A 95 -3.02 7.18 -3.35
C ALA A 95 -2.07 7.82 -2.34
N LEU A 96 -0.79 7.99 -2.70
CA LEU A 96 0.20 8.64 -1.86
C LEU A 96 -0.12 10.13 -1.62
N ALA A 97 -0.60 10.84 -2.64
CA ALA A 97 -1.00 12.24 -2.54
C ALA A 97 -2.26 12.46 -1.67
N GLU A 98 -3.13 11.46 -1.59
CA GLU A 98 -4.35 11.50 -0.78
C GLU A 98 -4.13 11.12 0.69
N LEU A 99 -2.91 10.68 1.09
CA LEU A 99 -2.63 10.36 2.49
C LEU A 99 -2.76 11.61 3.39
N ARG A 100 -3.37 11.41 4.55
CA ARG A 100 -3.62 12.42 5.58
C ARG A 100 -3.27 11.85 6.97
N PRO A 101 -3.10 12.67 8.01
CA PRO A 101 -2.79 12.20 9.37
C PRO A 101 -3.81 11.21 9.95
N GLU A 102 -5.06 11.24 9.50
CA GLU A 102 -6.09 10.28 9.91
C GLU A 102 -5.75 8.85 9.52
N HIS A 103 -5.03 8.65 8.40
CA HIS A 103 -4.60 7.32 7.93
C HIS A 103 -3.53 6.68 8.83
N ASP A 104 -2.87 7.47 9.69
CA ASP A 104 -1.95 6.95 10.69
C ASP A 104 -2.69 6.23 11.84
N ARG A 105 -3.96 6.58 12.06
CA ARG A 105 -4.81 6.02 13.12
C ARG A 105 -5.75 4.93 12.62
N LEU A 106 -6.00 4.87 11.33
CA LEU A 106 -6.80 3.84 10.68
C LEU A 106 -5.97 2.57 10.54
N LEU A 107 -6.41 1.46 11.13
CA LEU A 107 -5.71 0.18 11.03
C LEU A 107 -6.34 -0.70 9.94
N VAL A 108 -5.53 -1.15 9.03
CA VAL A 108 -5.85 -2.12 7.97
C VAL A 108 -5.05 -3.39 8.26
N GLN A 109 -5.72 -4.46 8.63
CA GLN A 109 -5.07 -5.71 9.07
C GLN A 109 -4.02 -5.49 10.17
N GLY A 110 -4.32 -4.59 11.12
CA GLY A 110 -3.42 -4.27 12.22
C GLY A 110 -2.25 -3.35 11.88
N VAL A 111 -2.19 -2.85 10.63
CA VAL A 111 -1.16 -1.92 10.14
C VAL A 111 -1.79 -0.54 9.94
N PRO A 112 -1.14 0.57 10.35
CA PRO A 112 -1.57 1.91 9.95
C PRO A 112 -1.75 2.01 8.43
N ALA A 113 -2.91 2.51 7.99
CA ALA A 113 -3.25 2.63 6.57
C ALA A 113 -2.19 3.40 5.78
N SER A 114 -1.60 4.42 6.39
CA SER A 114 -0.50 5.18 5.79
C SER A 114 0.76 4.34 5.54
N LEU A 115 1.11 3.43 6.46
CA LEU A 115 2.23 2.51 6.28
C LEU A 115 1.91 1.42 5.25
N ALA A 116 0.68 0.85 5.30
CA ALA A 116 0.25 -0.16 4.33
C ALA A 116 0.28 0.40 2.90
N THR A 117 -0.23 1.62 2.69
CA THR A 117 -0.20 2.33 1.40
C THR A 117 1.24 2.55 0.92
N ARG A 118 2.13 3.06 1.79
CA ARG A 118 3.53 3.31 1.43
C ARG A 118 4.30 2.03 1.12
N LEU A 119 4.01 0.93 1.83
CA LEU A 119 4.72 -0.32 1.60
C LEU A 119 4.35 -0.95 0.25
N VAL A 120 3.05 -1.00 -0.09
CA VAL A 120 2.63 -1.53 -1.40
C VAL A 120 3.13 -0.64 -2.54
N ALA A 121 3.17 0.68 -2.36
CA ALA A 121 3.75 1.63 -3.31
C ALA A 121 5.25 1.37 -3.50
N ALA A 122 6.03 1.32 -2.42
CA ALA A 122 7.47 1.06 -2.47
C ALA A 122 7.79 -0.28 -3.12
N ALA A 123 7.06 -1.34 -2.72
CA ALA A 123 7.22 -2.67 -3.30
C ALA A 123 6.97 -2.68 -4.81
N THR A 124 5.97 -1.91 -5.28
CA THR A 124 5.64 -1.79 -6.69
C THR A 124 6.71 -0.99 -7.43
N PHE A 125 7.15 0.16 -6.89
CA PHE A 125 8.17 1.01 -7.49
C PHE A 125 9.53 0.30 -7.62
N VAL A 126 9.88 -0.56 -6.66
CA VAL A 126 11.09 -1.39 -6.73
C VAL A 126 10.95 -2.51 -7.77
N ALA A 127 9.74 -3.01 -7.99
CA ALA A 127 9.48 -4.15 -8.86
C ALA A 127 9.36 -3.79 -10.34
N VAL A 128 8.98 -2.56 -10.68
CA VAL A 128 8.86 -2.12 -12.08
C VAL A 128 10.25 -1.83 -12.67
N PRO A 129 10.46 -2.04 -14.01
CA PRO A 129 11.73 -1.74 -14.67
C PRO A 129 12.09 -0.25 -14.57
N ASP A 130 13.16 0.05 -13.84
CA ASP A 130 13.56 1.44 -13.57
C ASP A 130 13.98 2.21 -14.84
N GLY A 131 14.62 1.52 -15.79
CA GLY A 131 15.01 2.12 -17.06
C GLY A 131 13.83 2.61 -17.93
N LEU A 132 12.59 2.18 -17.62
CA LEU A 132 11.38 2.61 -18.33
C LEU A 132 10.54 3.59 -17.49
N PHE A 133 10.43 3.34 -16.20
CA PHE A 133 9.46 4.04 -15.34
C PHE A 133 10.10 5.00 -14.34
N HIS A 134 11.39 4.90 -14.09
CA HIS A 134 12.17 5.78 -13.21
C HIS A 134 11.58 5.91 -11.80
N ARG A 135 11.16 4.77 -11.19
CA ARG A 135 10.47 4.73 -9.90
C ARG A 135 11.31 4.26 -8.74
N ARG A 136 12.51 3.72 -8.99
CA ARG A 136 13.36 3.15 -7.92
C ARG A 136 13.72 4.17 -6.86
N ALA A 137 14.07 5.40 -7.23
CA ALA A 137 14.40 6.46 -6.29
C ALA A 137 13.21 6.80 -5.37
N ALA A 138 11.99 6.86 -5.92
CA ALA A 138 10.77 7.08 -5.14
C ALA A 138 10.52 5.91 -4.17
N GLY A 139 10.68 4.67 -4.62
CA GLY A 139 10.60 3.49 -3.76
C GLY A 139 11.59 3.54 -2.60
N LYS A 140 12.84 3.91 -2.87
CA LYS A 140 13.89 4.08 -1.85
C LYS A 140 13.52 5.16 -0.81
N SER A 141 12.96 6.29 -1.25
CA SER A 141 12.50 7.36 -0.37
C SER A 141 11.40 6.89 0.57
N LEU A 142 10.38 6.19 0.05
CA LEU A 142 9.28 5.64 0.84
C LEU A 142 9.76 4.64 1.90
N LEU A 143 10.71 3.76 1.56
CA LEU A 143 11.31 2.82 2.51
C LEU A 143 12.03 3.58 3.65
N ALA A 144 12.82 4.59 3.31
CA ALA A 144 13.50 5.42 4.29
C ALA A 144 12.54 6.21 5.19
N GLU A 145 11.42 6.70 4.64
CA GLU A 145 10.36 7.36 5.43
C GLU A 145 9.73 6.39 6.44
N MET A 146 9.36 5.19 6.00
CA MET A 146 8.79 4.17 6.88
C MET A 146 9.73 3.77 8.00
N ARG A 147 11.05 3.65 7.73
CA ARG A 147 12.05 3.34 8.76
C ARG A 147 12.16 4.42 9.84
N ARG A 148 11.94 5.67 9.48
CA ARG A 148 11.95 6.81 10.44
C ARG A 148 10.60 7.00 11.14
N SER A 149 9.55 6.31 10.69
CA SER A 149 8.22 6.48 11.24
C SER A 149 8.11 5.87 12.65
N PRO A 150 7.63 6.62 13.65
CA PRO A 150 7.34 6.07 14.97
C PRO A 150 6.25 4.98 14.95
N LEU A 151 5.40 4.98 13.92
CA LEU A 151 4.34 3.99 13.73
C LEU A 151 4.89 2.58 13.48
N LEU A 152 6.12 2.47 12.96
CA LEU A 152 6.72 1.18 12.63
C LEU A 152 6.95 0.30 13.87
N ALA A 153 7.21 0.90 15.03
CA ALA A 153 7.46 0.16 16.26
C ALA A 153 6.25 -0.70 16.68
N ALA A 154 5.02 -0.21 16.45
CA ALA A 154 3.78 -0.90 16.75
C ALA A 154 3.28 -1.80 15.61
N ALA A 155 3.89 -1.76 14.44
CA ALA A 155 3.47 -2.55 13.29
C ALA A 155 3.72 -4.06 13.54
N PRO A 156 2.85 -4.95 13.01
CA PRO A 156 3.00 -6.40 13.15
C PRO A 156 4.34 -6.90 12.58
N ALA A 157 4.84 -8.02 13.13
CA ALA A 157 6.11 -8.62 12.69
C ALA A 157 6.10 -8.96 11.18
N GLY A 158 4.97 -9.45 10.66
CA GLY A 158 4.81 -9.75 9.22
C GLY A 158 4.97 -8.52 8.33
N PHE A 159 4.47 -7.36 8.77
CA PHE A 159 4.67 -6.10 8.04
C PHE A 159 6.15 -5.71 8.01
N ARG A 160 6.84 -5.80 9.16
CA ARG A 160 8.28 -5.48 9.23
C ARG A 160 9.11 -6.42 8.36
N ALA A 161 8.77 -7.71 8.35
CA ALA A 161 9.44 -8.69 7.49
C ALA A 161 9.24 -8.39 5.98
N GLU A 162 8.04 -7.96 5.57
CA GLU A 162 7.81 -7.55 4.18
C GLU A 162 8.60 -6.27 3.83
N LEU A 163 8.69 -5.31 4.76
CA LEU A 163 9.53 -4.12 4.58
C LEU A 163 11.00 -4.50 4.36
N ASP A 164 11.54 -5.42 5.19
CA ASP A 164 12.90 -5.94 5.05
C ASP A 164 13.10 -6.63 3.68
N ALA A 165 12.11 -7.39 3.23
CA ALA A 165 12.15 -8.08 1.94
C ALA A 165 12.13 -7.10 0.76
N VAL A 166 11.40 -5.99 0.84
CA VAL A 166 11.41 -4.95 -0.21
C VAL A 166 12.76 -4.24 -0.25
N GLU A 167 13.35 -3.92 0.90
CA GLU A 167 14.70 -3.34 0.96
C GLU A 167 15.77 -4.26 0.41
N ALA A 168 15.68 -5.57 0.68
CA ALA A 168 16.60 -6.55 0.11
C ALA A 168 16.52 -6.55 -1.43
N ARG A 169 15.30 -6.56 -1.99
CA ARG A 169 15.08 -6.47 -3.44
C ARG A 169 15.63 -5.17 -4.05
N LEU A 170 15.48 -4.03 -3.34
CA LEU A 170 16.06 -2.77 -3.78
C LEU A 170 17.58 -2.86 -3.88
N LYS A 171 18.26 -3.39 -2.85
CA LYS A 171 19.71 -3.57 -2.82
C LYS A 171 20.21 -4.48 -3.94
N GLU A 172 19.45 -5.52 -4.28
CA GLU A 172 19.79 -6.41 -5.40
C GLU A 172 19.66 -5.70 -6.76
N ALA A 173 18.65 -4.85 -6.91
CA ALA A 173 18.42 -4.10 -8.14
C ALA A 173 19.42 -2.92 -8.35
N GLU A 174 20.18 -2.54 -7.32
CA GLU A 174 21.23 -1.50 -7.37
C GLU A 174 22.64 -2.07 -7.69
N LYS A 175 22.79 -3.41 -7.75
CA LYS A 175 24.03 -4.10 -8.13
C LYS A 175 24.17 -4.21 -9.65
#